data_3451fd6bd41eaced2c3b16c4f57de9a1
#
_entry.id   3451fd6bd41eaced2c3b16c4f57de9a1
#
_cell.length_a   1.000
_cell.length_b   1.000
_cell.length_c   1.000
_cell.angle_alpha   90.00
_cell.angle_beta   90.00
_cell.angle_gamma   90.00
#
_symmetry.space_group_name_H-M   'P 1'
#
loop_
_entity.id
_entity.type
_entity.pdbx_description
1 polymer ?
#
loop_
_entity_poly.entity_id
_entity_poly.type
_entity_poly.pdbx_seq_one_letter_code
_entity_poly.pdbx_strand_id
1 'polypeptide(L)'
;MDTGLCAPLRGLSGLLLLLCALPWAEGGKVLVFPMEGSHWLSMRDVVRELHARGHQAVVLAPEVTVHMKGEDFFTLQTYAFPYTKEEYQREILGNAKKGFEPQHFVKTFFETMASIKKFFDLYANSCAALLHNKTLIQQLNSSSFDVVLTDPVFPCGALLAKYLQIPAVFFLRSVPCGIDYEATQCPKPSSYIPNLLTMLSDHMTFLQRVKNMLYPLTLKYICHLSITPYESLASELLQREMSLVEVLSHASVWLFRGDFVFDYPRPIMPNMVFIGGINCVIKKPLSQEFEAYVNASGEHGIVVFSLGSMVSEIPEKKAMEIAEALGRIPQTLLWRYTGTRPSNLAKNTILVKWLPQNDLLGHPKARAFITHSGSHGIYEGICNGVPMVMMPLFGDQMDNAKRMETRGAGVTLNVLEMTADDLENALKTVINNKSYKENIMRLSSLHKDRPIEPLDLAVFWVEYVMRHKGAPHLRPAAHDLTWYQYHSLDVIGFLLAIVLTVVFIVYKSCAYGCRKCFGGKGRVKKSHKSKTH
;
A
#
# COMPACT_ATOMS: atom_id res chain seq x y z
N MET A 1 47.11 -38.43 -52.19
CA MET A 1 47.24 -38.86 -50.79
C MET A 1 47.40 -37.61 -49.95
N ASP A 2 46.74 -37.53 -48.87
CA ASP A 2 46.69 -36.41 -47.91
C ASP A 2 45.74 -35.25 -48.27
N THR A 3 44.66 -35.19 -47.48
CA THR A 3 44.36 -34.14 -46.53
C THR A 3 42.88 -34.26 -46.11
N GLY A 4 42.69 -34.84 -45.00
CA GLY A 4 41.32 -34.97 -44.50
C GLY A 4 41.23 -35.07 -42.96
N LEU A 5 41.82 -34.12 -42.17
CA LEU A 5 41.72 -34.23 -40.73
C LEU A 5 41.87 -32.89 -39.96
N CYS A 6 41.32 -31.78 -40.51
CA CYS A 6 41.34 -30.50 -39.77
C CYS A 6 39.99 -29.75 -39.64
N ALA A 7 38.87 -30.32 -40.06
CA ALA A 7 37.57 -29.64 -39.99
C ALA A 7 36.83 -29.74 -38.65
N PRO A 8 36.92 -30.80 -37.79
CA PRO A 8 36.14 -30.87 -36.58
C PRO A 8 36.69 -30.04 -35.41
N LEU A 9 38.00 -29.74 -35.34
CA LEU A 9 38.58 -28.99 -34.24
C LEU A 9 38.29 -27.49 -34.26
N ARG A 10 38.05 -26.89 -35.45
CA ARG A 10 37.66 -25.47 -35.55
C ARG A 10 36.22 -25.22 -35.11
N GLY A 11 35.32 -26.18 -35.28
CA GLY A 11 33.94 -26.11 -34.76
C GLY A 11 33.86 -26.20 -33.25
N LEU A 12 34.66 -27.06 -32.62
CA LEU A 12 34.68 -27.21 -31.17
C LEU A 12 35.30 -25.99 -30.45
N SER A 13 36.35 -25.38 -31.01
CA SER A 13 36.92 -24.16 -30.45
C SER A 13 36.00 -22.95 -30.60
N GLY A 14 35.23 -22.86 -31.69
CA GLY A 14 34.18 -21.83 -31.84
C GLY A 14 33.04 -21.99 -30.85
N LEU A 15 32.60 -23.22 -30.57
CA LEU A 15 31.55 -23.52 -29.60
C LEU A 15 32.04 -23.28 -28.16
N LEU A 16 33.28 -23.62 -27.84
CA LEU A 16 33.90 -23.30 -26.53
C LEU A 16 34.07 -21.79 -26.34
N LEU A 17 34.45 -21.04 -27.36
CA LEU A 17 34.55 -19.58 -27.30
C LEU A 17 33.18 -18.92 -27.19
N LEU A 18 32.14 -19.46 -27.82
CA LEU A 18 30.75 -19.02 -27.64
C LEU A 18 30.22 -19.32 -26.23
N LEU A 19 30.57 -20.48 -25.66
CA LEU A 19 30.22 -20.83 -24.28
C LEU A 19 30.99 -20.00 -23.24
N CYS A 20 32.25 -19.58 -23.54
CA CYS A 20 33.00 -18.66 -22.70
C CYS A 20 32.61 -17.18 -22.89
N ALA A 21 31.95 -16.83 -24.00
CA ALA A 21 31.46 -15.49 -24.30
C ALA A 21 30.00 -15.26 -23.83
N LEU A 22 29.30 -16.30 -23.38
CA LEU A 22 28.08 -16.08 -22.61
C LEU A 22 28.50 -15.43 -21.28
N PRO A 23 28.18 -14.16 -21.02
CA PRO A 23 28.38 -13.62 -19.68
C PRO A 23 27.60 -14.55 -18.76
N TRP A 24 28.25 -15.24 -17.88
CA TRP A 24 27.65 -15.82 -16.71
C TRP A 24 26.98 -14.63 -16.06
N ALA A 25 25.65 -14.54 -16.16
CA ALA A 25 24.91 -13.52 -15.48
C ALA A 25 25.14 -13.79 -13.99
N GLU A 26 26.20 -13.18 -13.43
CA GLU A 26 26.37 -13.18 -11.99
C GLU A 26 25.10 -12.59 -11.42
N GLY A 27 24.40 -13.41 -10.64
CA GLY A 27 23.17 -12.98 -9.98
C GLY A 27 23.51 -11.79 -9.09
N GLY A 28 22.70 -10.73 -9.16
CA GLY A 28 22.92 -9.56 -8.31
C GLY A 28 22.53 -9.82 -6.86
N LYS A 29 22.87 -8.89 -5.96
CA LYS A 29 22.61 -8.97 -4.53
C LYS A 29 21.49 -8.01 -4.10
N VAL A 30 20.47 -8.55 -3.47
CA VAL A 30 19.29 -7.81 -3.02
C VAL A 30 19.26 -7.73 -1.50
N LEU A 31 19.25 -6.52 -0.95
CA LEU A 31 18.96 -6.31 0.47
C LEU A 31 17.45 -6.14 0.63
N VAL A 32 16.82 -7.00 1.39
CA VAL A 32 15.37 -7.00 1.61
C VAL A 32 15.08 -6.52 3.01
N PHE A 33 14.30 -5.43 3.14
CA PHE A 33 13.86 -4.90 4.42
C PHE A 33 12.32 -4.91 4.47
N PRO A 34 11.70 -6.02 4.89
CA PRO A 34 10.26 -6.19 4.87
C PRO A 34 9.59 -5.68 6.16
N MET A 35 8.26 -5.54 6.08
CA MET A 35 7.39 -5.42 7.25
C MET A 35 6.73 -6.76 7.58
N GLU A 36 6.39 -6.97 8.85
CA GLU A 36 5.71 -8.17 9.36
C GLU A 36 4.34 -8.47 8.71
N GLY A 37 3.88 -9.69 8.90
CA GLY A 37 2.54 -10.13 8.53
C GLY A 37 2.36 -10.34 7.03
N SER A 38 1.21 -9.94 6.50
CA SER A 38 0.89 -10.10 5.08
C SER A 38 1.79 -9.29 4.14
N HIS A 39 2.49 -8.28 4.66
CA HIS A 39 3.48 -7.51 3.90
C HIS A 39 4.67 -8.39 3.53
N TRP A 40 5.27 -9.08 4.53
CA TRP A 40 6.31 -10.06 4.27
C TRP A 40 5.81 -11.22 3.42
N LEU A 41 4.64 -11.81 3.75
CA LEU A 41 4.09 -12.94 3.00
C LEU A 41 3.91 -12.62 1.51
N SER A 42 3.61 -11.36 1.18
CA SER A 42 3.53 -10.92 -0.21
C SER A 42 4.90 -10.70 -0.85
N MET A 43 5.84 -10.07 -0.15
CA MET A 43 7.19 -9.77 -0.65
C MET A 43 8.03 -11.05 -0.79
N ARG A 44 7.80 -12.03 0.08
CA ARG A 44 8.51 -13.32 0.13
C ARG A 44 8.49 -14.06 -1.21
N ASP A 45 7.39 -13.98 -1.94
CA ASP A 45 7.28 -14.66 -3.24
C ASP A 45 8.16 -13.97 -4.30
N VAL A 46 8.32 -12.65 -4.24
CA VAL A 46 9.29 -11.91 -5.07
C VAL A 46 10.71 -12.33 -4.74
N VAL A 47 11.04 -12.47 -3.45
CA VAL A 47 12.38 -12.90 -3.02
C VAL A 47 12.69 -14.32 -3.50
N ARG A 48 11.70 -15.22 -3.42
CA ARG A 48 11.83 -16.59 -3.93
C ARG A 48 12.07 -16.63 -5.43
N GLU A 49 11.32 -15.83 -6.19
CA GLU A 49 11.48 -15.76 -7.65
C GLU A 49 12.83 -15.13 -8.05
N LEU A 50 13.27 -14.09 -7.35
CA LEU A 50 14.60 -13.52 -7.54
C LEU A 50 15.71 -14.56 -7.32
N HIS A 51 15.58 -15.38 -6.26
CA HIS A 51 16.51 -16.48 -6.00
C HIS A 51 16.47 -17.53 -7.12
N ALA A 52 15.29 -17.91 -7.60
CA ALA A 52 15.14 -18.84 -8.72
C ALA A 52 15.81 -18.34 -10.00
N ARG A 53 15.90 -17.01 -10.19
CA ARG A 53 16.62 -16.36 -11.29
C ARG A 53 18.12 -16.14 -11.01
N GLY A 54 18.65 -16.68 -9.91
CA GLY A 54 20.08 -16.70 -9.58
C GLY A 54 20.56 -15.51 -8.74
N HIS A 55 19.66 -14.65 -8.23
CA HIS A 55 20.03 -13.55 -7.35
C HIS A 55 20.19 -14.00 -5.90
N GLN A 56 21.08 -13.32 -5.16
CA GLN A 56 21.29 -13.54 -3.74
C GLN A 56 20.48 -12.51 -2.93
N ALA A 57 19.62 -12.98 -2.05
CA ALA A 57 18.82 -12.14 -1.17
C ALA A 57 19.30 -12.24 0.28
N VAL A 58 19.45 -11.09 0.93
CA VAL A 58 19.66 -10.98 2.38
C VAL A 58 18.44 -10.27 2.96
N VAL A 59 17.68 -10.97 3.79
CA VAL A 59 16.52 -10.42 4.49
C VAL A 59 16.98 -9.89 5.84
N LEU A 60 16.85 -8.58 6.04
CA LEU A 60 17.20 -7.91 7.29
C LEU A 60 15.93 -7.74 8.14
N ALA A 61 15.86 -8.44 9.26
CA ALA A 61 14.69 -8.49 10.12
C ALA A 61 15.06 -8.25 11.59
N PRO A 62 14.14 -7.74 12.43
CA PRO A 62 14.37 -7.69 13.87
C PRO A 62 14.48 -9.10 14.46
N GLU A 63 15.22 -9.27 15.56
CA GLU A 63 15.33 -10.56 16.26
C GLU A 63 13.97 -11.07 16.73
N VAL A 64 13.07 -10.15 17.07
CA VAL A 64 11.68 -10.45 17.43
C VAL A 64 10.79 -10.36 16.20
N THR A 65 10.47 -11.51 15.62
CA THR A 65 9.61 -11.65 14.43
C THR A 65 8.63 -12.80 14.60
N VAL A 66 7.47 -12.70 13.96
CA VAL A 66 6.40 -13.72 13.99
C VAL A 66 6.44 -14.59 12.72
N HIS A 67 6.64 -13.97 11.56
CA HIS A 67 6.50 -14.63 10.27
C HIS A 67 7.82 -14.78 9.50
N MET A 68 8.85 -14.01 9.83
CA MET A 68 10.14 -14.09 9.15
C MET A 68 11.03 -15.14 9.81
N LYS A 69 11.22 -16.25 9.12
CA LYS A 69 12.10 -17.35 9.53
C LYS A 69 13.09 -17.60 8.40
N GLY A 70 14.28 -18.09 8.71
CA GLY A 70 15.26 -18.49 7.71
C GLY A 70 14.69 -19.56 6.77
N GLU A 71 14.92 -19.38 5.47
CA GLU A 71 14.54 -20.28 4.39
C GLU A 71 15.72 -20.45 3.43
N ASP A 72 15.67 -21.46 2.57
CA ASP A 72 16.77 -21.86 1.67
C ASP A 72 17.05 -20.84 0.53
N PHE A 73 16.08 -19.98 0.22
CA PHE A 73 16.17 -19.01 -0.87
C PHE A 73 16.60 -17.58 -0.43
N PHE A 74 16.96 -17.38 0.85
CA PHE A 74 17.55 -16.13 1.33
C PHE A 74 18.38 -16.34 2.60
N THR A 75 19.32 -15.43 2.84
CA THR A 75 20.05 -15.36 4.11
C THR A 75 19.30 -14.43 5.07
N LEU A 76 18.92 -14.94 6.24
CA LEU A 76 18.32 -14.11 7.28
C LEU A 76 19.43 -13.45 8.11
N GLN A 77 19.46 -12.12 8.10
CA GLN A 77 20.28 -11.29 8.97
C GLN A 77 19.40 -10.61 9.98
N THR A 78 19.67 -10.79 11.28
CA THR A 78 18.88 -10.16 12.34
C THR A 78 19.60 -8.97 12.96
N TYR A 79 18.82 -8.04 13.50
CA TYR A 79 19.30 -6.92 14.30
C TYR A 79 18.53 -6.82 15.61
N ALA A 80 19.18 -6.22 16.62
CA ALA A 80 18.59 -6.08 17.94
C ALA A 80 17.28 -5.30 17.92
N PHE A 81 16.28 -5.85 18.56
CA PHE A 81 14.98 -5.22 18.72
C PHE A 81 14.80 -4.82 20.19
N PRO A 82 14.52 -3.54 20.51
CA PRO A 82 14.55 -3.03 21.88
C PRO A 82 13.34 -3.47 22.75
N TYR A 83 12.61 -4.50 22.31
CA TYR A 83 11.42 -5.01 22.98
C TYR A 83 11.45 -6.54 23.02
N THR A 84 10.82 -7.13 24.04
CA THR A 84 10.66 -8.59 24.11
C THR A 84 9.54 -9.07 23.17
N LYS A 85 9.54 -10.36 22.87
CA LYS A 85 8.49 -10.98 22.04
C LYS A 85 7.11 -10.82 22.68
N GLU A 86 7.04 -10.94 23.99
CA GLU A 86 5.80 -10.79 24.76
C GLU A 86 5.27 -9.35 24.71
N GLU A 87 6.17 -8.35 24.80
CA GLU A 87 5.79 -6.93 24.65
C GLU A 87 5.28 -6.65 23.25
N TYR A 88 5.99 -7.11 22.23
CA TYR A 88 5.59 -6.94 20.84
C TYR A 88 4.23 -7.57 20.54
N GLN A 89 4.03 -8.81 20.96
CA GLN A 89 2.75 -9.51 20.78
C GLN A 89 1.61 -8.83 21.55
N ARG A 90 1.87 -8.36 22.78
CA ARG A 90 0.88 -7.63 23.60
C ARG A 90 0.41 -6.36 22.90
N GLU A 91 1.32 -5.60 22.29
CA GLU A 91 0.96 -4.37 21.58
C GLU A 91 0.12 -4.67 20.34
N ILE A 92 0.51 -5.64 19.54
CA ILE A 92 -0.23 -6.00 18.32
C ILE A 92 -1.61 -6.59 18.65
N LEU A 93 -1.67 -7.59 19.53
CA LEU A 93 -2.92 -8.26 19.90
C LEU A 93 -3.82 -7.35 20.75
N GLY A 94 -3.22 -6.52 21.62
CA GLY A 94 -3.97 -5.55 22.42
C GLY A 94 -4.69 -4.53 21.57
N ASN A 95 -4.04 -4.02 20.53
CA ASN A 95 -4.68 -3.10 19.57
C ASN A 95 -5.77 -3.79 18.74
N ALA A 96 -5.57 -5.05 18.34
CA ALA A 96 -6.59 -5.82 17.64
C ALA A 96 -7.83 -6.08 18.54
N LYS A 97 -7.64 -6.44 19.81
CA LYS A 97 -8.75 -6.69 20.76
C LYS A 97 -9.59 -5.44 21.02
N LYS A 98 -8.97 -4.24 21.12
CA LYS A 98 -9.69 -2.96 21.25
C LYS A 98 -10.68 -2.70 20.13
N GLY A 99 -10.41 -3.20 18.92
CA GLY A 99 -11.34 -3.13 17.79
C GLY A 99 -12.67 -3.87 17.98
N PHE A 100 -12.79 -4.70 19.03
CA PHE A 100 -13.99 -5.48 19.35
C PHE A 100 -14.74 -4.98 20.60
N GLU A 101 -14.29 -3.89 21.25
CA GLU A 101 -14.90 -3.37 22.47
C GLU A 101 -15.57 -2.02 22.23
N PRO A 102 -16.89 -1.86 22.55
CA PRO A 102 -17.55 -0.56 22.52
C PRO A 102 -16.88 0.39 23.52
N GLN A 103 -16.49 1.57 23.09
CA GLN A 103 -15.79 2.52 23.93
C GLN A 103 -16.42 3.91 23.88
N HIS A 104 -16.27 4.68 24.96
CA HIS A 104 -16.72 6.06 25.02
C HIS A 104 -15.84 6.94 24.12
N PHE A 105 -16.42 7.69 23.19
CA PHE A 105 -15.76 8.42 22.09
C PHE A 105 -14.50 9.21 22.54
N VAL A 106 -14.60 10.04 23.57
CA VAL A 106 -13.49 10.89 24.00
C VAL A 106 -12.33 10.08 24.58
N LYS A 107 -12.64 9.09 25.45
CA LYS A 107 -11.64 8.20 26.04
C LYS A 107 -10.94 7.39 24.95
N THR A 108 -11.72 6.80 24.04
CA THR A 108 -11.22 6.04 22.91
C THR A 108 -10.31 6.86 22.01
N PHE A 109 -10.65 8.12 21.75
CA PHE A 109 -9.82 9.00 20.94
C PHE A 109 -8.40 9.14 21.52
N PHE A 110 -8.28 9.51 22.82
CA PHE A 110 -6.97 9.67 23.44
C PHE A 110 -6.20 8.36 23.60
N GLU A 111 -6.87 7.26 23.93
CA GLU A 111 -6.25 5.94 24.02
C GLU A 111 -5.78 5.42 22.67
N THR A 112 -6.55 5.67 21.61
CA THR A 112 -6.15 5.33 20.24
C THR A 112 -4.95 6.17 19.82
N MET A 113 -4.92 7.48 20.12
CA MET A 113 -3.78 8.33 19.82
C MET A 113 -2.51 7.86 20.55
N ALA A 114 -2.62 7.53 21.82
CA ALA A 114 -1.50 7.01 22.61
C ALA A 114 -1.01 5.65 22.06
N SER A 115 -1.94 4.77 21.66
CA SER A 115 -1.60 3.48 21.07
C SER A 115 -0.93 3.62 19.70
N ILE A 116 -1.43 4.52 18.85
CA ILE A 116 -0.82 4.83 17.54
C ILE A 116 0.61 5.36 17.76
N LYS A 117 0.78 6.34 18.65
CA LYS A 117 2.11 6.89 18.96
C LYS A 117 3.06 5.78 19.43
N LYS A 118 2.64 4.97 20.41
CA LYS A 118 3.45 3.87 20.93
C LYS A 118 3.84 2.86 19.85
N PHE A 119 2.93 2.56 18.93
CA PHE A 119 3.18 1.67 17.81
C PHE A 119 4.24 2.24 16.85
N PHE A 120 4.16 3.52 16.49
CA PHE A 120 5.17 4.16 15.64
C PHE A 120 6.51 4.32 16.36
N ASP A 121 6.52 4.68 17.64
CA ASP A 121 7.75 4.77 18.45
C ASP A 121 8.48 3.43 18.51
N LEU A 122 7.75 2.31 18.62
CA LEU A 122 8.32 0.96 18.63
C LEU A 122 9.16 0.69 17.36
N TYR A 123 8.62 1.00 16.20
CA TYR A 123 9.34 0.80 14.92
C TYR A 123 10.43 1.84 14.69
N ALA A 124 10.24 3.08 15.13
CA ALA A 124 11.26 4.13 15.04
C ALA A 124 12.47 3.83 15.93
N ASN A 125 12.24 3.36 17.15
CA ASN A 125 13.31 2.94 18.08
C ASN A 125 14.06 1.72 17.54
N SER A 126 13.35 0.76 16.95
CA SER A 126 13.95 -0.38 16.27
C SER A 126 14.85 0.06 15.10
N CYS A 127 14.37 1.04 14.33
CA CYS A 127 15.14 1.63 13.23
C CYS A 127 16.40 2.34 13.73
N ALA A 128 16.29 3.12 14.80
CA ALA A 128 17.44 3.79 15.43
C ALA A 128 18.48 2.77 15.91
N ALA A 129 18.03 1.69 16.59
CA ALA A 129 18.92 0.62 17.03
C ALA A 129 19.68 -0.04 15.88
N LEU A 130 19.02 -0.27 14.76
CA LEU A 130 19.65 -0.78 13.53
C LEU A 130 20.70 0.19 12.99
N LEU A 131 20.32 1.45 12.76
CA LEU A 131 21.14 2.42 12.04
C LEU A 131 22.32 2.94 12.88
N HIS A 132 22.23 2.90 14.20
CA HIS A 132 23.35 3.19 15.11
C HIS A 132 24.29 1.98 15.31
N ASN A 133 23.96 0.78 14.85
CA ASN A 133 24.83 -0.38 14.93
C ASN A 133 25.94 -0.28 13.86
N LYS A 134 27.03 0.40 14.19
CA LYS A 134 28.15 0.67 13.26
C LYS A 134 28.72 -0.59 12.64
N THR A 135 28.82 -1.68 13.40
CA THR A 135 29.36 -2.97 12.91
C THR A 135 28.45 -3.56 11.83
N LEU A 136 27.15 -3.60 12.08
CA LEU A 136 26.17 -4.12 11.12
C LEU A 136 26.12 -3.24 9.86
N ILE A 137 26.11 -1.92 10.02
CA ILE A 137 26.10 -0.97 8.89
C ILE A 137 27.38 -1.12 8.03
N GLN A 138 28.56 -1.28 8.65
CA GLN A 138 29.80 -1.54 7.92
C GLN A 138 29.75 -2.87 7.16
N GLN A 139 29.20 -3.92 7.77
CA GLN A 139 29.00 -5.22 7.13
C GLN A 139 28.05 -5.10 5.92
N LEU A 140 26.89 -4.41 6.08
CA LEU A 140 25.95 -4.19 4.98
C LEU A 140 26.58 -3.38 3.84
N ASN A 141 27.34 -2.34 4.16
CA ASN A 141 28.02 -1.50 3.17
C ASN A 141 29.10 -2.29 2.39
N SER A 142 29.86 -3.15 3.08
CA SER A 142 30.89 -3.98 2.43
C SER A 142 30.31 -5.12 1.59
N SER A 143 29.03 -5.46 1.77
CA SER A 143 28.35 -6.56 1.04
C SER A 143 27.99 -6.21 -0.40
N SER A 144 28.13 -4.95 -0.81
CA SER A 144 27.92 -4.47 -2.20
C SER A 144 26.57 -4.88 -2.79
N PHE A 145 25.47 -4.50 -2.13
CA PHE A 145 24.12 -4.74 -2.64
C PHE A 145 23.80 -3.88 -3.87
N ASP A 146 23.10 -4.44 -4.83
CA ASP A 146 22.69 -3.77 -6.06
C ASP A 146 21.37 -2.98 -5.90
N VAL A 147 20.51 -3.41 -4.99
CA VAL A 147 19.20 -2.80 -4.73
C VAL A 147 18.72 -3.10 -3.32
N VAL A 148 17.96 -2.17 -2.75
CA VAL A 148 17.16 -2.40 -1.53
C VAL A 148 15.70 -2.58 -1.92
N LEU A 149 15.12 -3.74 -1.61
CA LEU A 149 13.68 -4.01 -1.73
C LEU A 149 13.05 -3.83 -0.35
N THR A 150 12.16 -2.83 -0.18
CA THR A 150 11.64 -2.49 1.14
C THR A 150 10.18 -2.06 1.12
N ASP A 151 9.48 -2.21 2.24
CA ASP A 151 8.15 -1.68 2.45
C ASP A 151 8.24 -0.33 3.20
N PRO A 152 7.88 0.79 2.55
CA PRO A 152 8.03 2.13 3.13
C PRO A 152 6.92 2.51 4.11
N VAL A 153 5.99 1.62 4.46
CA VAL A 153 5.00 1.84 5.54
C VAL A 153 5.71 2.22 6.84
N PHE A 154 6.84 1.55 7.11
CA PHE A 154 7.84 2.01 8.07
C PHE A 154 9.11 2.35 7.29
N PRO A 155 9.50 3.63 7.25
CA PRO A 155 10.49 4.11 6.28
C PRO A 155 11.94 3.73 6.57
N CYS A 156 12.19 2.85 7.55
CA CYS A 156 13.54 2.47 7.95
C CYS A 156 14.38 1.89 6.81
N GLY A 157 13.79 1.01 5.99
CA GLY A 157 14.49 0.45 4.82
C GLY A 157 14.79 1.51 3.75
N ALA A 158 13.91 2.49 3.58
CA ALA A 158 14.16 3.62 2.69
C ALA A 158 15.30 4.52 3.20
N LEU A 159 15.34 4.76 4.53
CA LEU A 159 16.41 5.52 5.16
C LEU A 159 17.75 4.78 5.08
N LEU A 160 17.75 3.47 5.31
CA LEU A 160 18.92 2.61 5.15
C LEU A 160 19.46 2.66 3.70
N ALA A 161 18.59 2.53 2.71
CA ALA A 161 18.95 2.61 1.30
C ALA A 161 19.59 3.97 0.97
N LYS A 162 19.00 5.06 1.46
CA LYS A 162 19.53 6.41 1.29
C LYS A 162 20.90 6.58 1.96
N TYR A 163 21.04 6.08 3.18
CA TYR A 163 22.29 6.15 3.95
C TYR A 163 23.42 5.37 3.28
N LEU A 164 23.14 4.16 2.78
CA LEU A 164 24.10 3.32 2.06
C LEU A 164 24.26 3.70 0.57
N GLN A 165 23.51 4.68 0.07
CA GLN A 165 23.51 5.11 -1.33
C GLN A 165 23.20 3.97 -2.32
N ILE A 166 22.32 3.05 -1.94
CA ILE A 166 21.87 1.94 -2.76
C ILE A 166 20.50 2.29 -3.36
N PRO A 167 20.25 2.04 -4.66
CA PRO A 167 18.93 2.24 -5.27
C PRO A 167 17.85 1.45 -4.53
N ALA A 168 16.67 2.04 -4.35
CA ALA A 168 15.56 1.41 -3.66
C ALA A 168 14.39 1.11 -4.59
N VAL A 169 13.77 -0.05 -4.38
CA VAL A 169 12.46 -0.43 -4.92
C VAL A 169 11.51 -0.59 -3.74
N PHE A 170 10.42 0.16 -3.76
CA PHE A 170 9.41 0.10 -2.71
C PHE A 170 8.32 -0.89 -3.07
N PHE A 171 7.92 -1.71 -2.12
CA PHE A 171 6.91 -2.75 -2.26
C PHE A 171 5.82 -2.54 -1.22
N LEU A 172 4.67 -1.98 -1.61
CA LEU A 172 3.71 -1.43 -0.65
C LEU A 172 2.25 -1.59 -1.09
N ARG A 173 1.32 -1.36 -0.15
CA ARG A 173 -0.09 -1.10 -0.46
C ARG A 173 -0.37 0.40 -0.51
N SER A 174 0.07 1.14 0.49
CA SER A 174 -0.04 2.59 0.63
C SER A 174 0.94 3.07 1.69
N VAL A 175 1.23 4.36 1.72
CA VAL A 175 1.98 4.98 2.82
C VAL A 175 1.01 5.77 3.69
N PRO A 176 1.11 5.70 5.03
CA PRO A 176 0.33 6.55 5.92
C PRO A 176 0.44 8.03 5.53
N CYS A 177 -0.62 8.79 5.78
CA CYS A 177 -0.66 10.24 5.53
C CYS A 177 -0.66 10.65 4.05
N GLY A 178 -0.61 9.71 3.11
CA GLY A 178 -0.56 10.00 1.68
C GLY A 178 0.77 10.59 1.21
N ILE A 179 1.85 10.32 1.96
CA ILE A 179 3.21 10.79 1.64
C ILE A 179 3.69 10.24 0.29
N ASP A 180 3.18 9.09 -0.14
CA ASP A 180 3.44 8.52 -1.47
C ASP A 180 3.09 9.49 -2.61
N TYR A 181 2.02 10.26 -2.49
CA TYR A 181 1.67 11.29 -3.48
C TYR A 181 2.68 12.45 -3.50
N GLU A 182 3.11 12.91 -2.34
CA GLU A 182 4.10 13.98 -2.22
C GLU A 182 5.49 13.50 -2.67
N ALA A 183 5.91 12.33 -2.22
CA ALA A 183 7.21 11.74 -2.54
C ALA A 183 7.36 11.35 -4.01
N THR A 184 6.27 11.18 -4.76
CA THR A 184 6.28 10.89 -6.20
C THR A 184 5.87 12.08 -7.05
N GLN A 185 5.48 13.19 -6.43
CA GLN A 185 4.86 14.36 -7.09
C GLN A 185 3.59 13.99 -7.88
N CYS A 186 2.86 12.96 -7.41
CA CYS A 186 1.64 12.50 -8.04
C CYS A 186 0.46 13.41 -7.69
N PRO A 187 -0.28 13.93 -8.68
CA PRO A 187 -1.47 14.74 -8.40
C PRO A 187 -2.52 13.97 -7.61
N LYS A 188 -3.10 14.62 -6.59
CA LYS A 188 -4.15 14.06 -5.74
C LYS A 188 -5.37 14.98 -5.67
N PRO A 189 -6.20 15.07 -6.71
CA PRO A 189 -7.42 15.87 -6.68
C PRO A 189 -8.41 15.33 -5.63
N SER A 190 -8.66 16.11 -4.57
CA SER A 190 -9.55 15.73 -3.47
C SER A 190 -11.03 15.65 -3.86
N SER A 191 -11.37 16.10 -5.07
CA SER A 191 -12.74 16.07 -5.61
C SER A 191 -13.25 14.67 -5.96
N TYR A 192 -12.35 13.72 -6.28
CA TYR A 192 -12.71 12.33 -6.64
C TYR A 192 -11.75 11.26 -6.12
N ILE A 193 -10.59 11.64 -5.54
CA ILE A 193 -9.69 10.68 -4.90
C ILE A 193 -9.99 10.69 -3.40
N PRO A 194 -10.56 9.61 -2.83
CA PRO A 194 -10.82 9.52 -1.40
C PRO A 194 -9.51 9.47 -0.62
N ASN A 195 -9.44 10.21 0.48
CA ASN A 195 -8.36 10.04 1.44
C ASN A 195 -8.53 8.72 2.21
N LEU A 196 -7.40 8.11 2.58
CA LEU A 196 -7.38 6.89 3.37
C LEU A 196 -8.13 7.11 4.70
N LEU A 197 -8.83 6.09 5.19
CA LEU A 197 -9.65 6.08 6.41
C LEU A 197 -10.93 6.95 6.33
N THR A 198 -11.33 7.43 5.16
CA THR A 198 -12.56 8.22 5.01
C THR A 198 -13.80 7.39 4.72
N MET A 199 -13.63 6.14 4.27
CA MET A 199 -14.70 5.25 3.78
C MET A 199 -15.53 5.87 2.65
N LEU A 200 -14.94 6.77 1.88
CA LEU A 200 -15.57 7.40 0.72
C LEU A 200 -15.30 6.60 -0.56
N SER A 201 -16.15 6.78 -1.55
CA SER A 201 -15.89 6.31 -2.92
C SER A 201 -15.40 7.47 -3.80
N ASP A 202 -15.00 7.17 -5.03
CA ASP A 202 -14.66 8.17 -6.06
C ASP A 202 -15.88 8.96 -6.55
N HIS A 203 -17.10 8.48 -6.25
CA HIS A 203 -18.37 9.19 -6.48
C HIS A 203 -18.84 9.87 -5.19
N MET A 204 -18.36 11.09 -4.94
CA MET A 204 -18.64 11.83 -3.72
C MET A 204 -19.71 12.90 -3.93
N THR A 205 -20.68 12.97 -3.00
CA THR A 205 -21.58 14.12 -2.87
C THR A 205 -20.80 15.39 -2.49
N PHE A 206 -21.42 16.56 -2.58
CA PHE A 206 -20.79 17.82 -2.19
C PHE A 206 -20.23 17.77 -0.75
N LEU A 207 -21.03 17.32 0.23
CA LEU A 207 -20.59 17.24 1.63
C LEU A 207 -19.48 16.21 1.85
N GLN A 208 -19.50 15.11 1.10
CA GLN A 208 -18.41 14.13 1.13
C GLN A 208 -17.11 14.72 0.56
N ARG A 209 -17.16 15.53 -0.49
CA ARG A 209 -15.99 16.27 -0.99
C ARG A 209 -15.46 17.27 0.03
N VAL A 210 -16.34 18.00 0.73
CA VAL A 210 -15.95 18.87 1.85
C VAL A 210 -15.24 18.07 2.93
N LYS A 211 -15.82 16.92 3.37
CA LYS A 211 -15.18 16.01 4.32
C LYS A 211 -13.81 15.57 3.81
N ASN A 212 -13.72 15.11 2.57
CA ASN A 212 -12.47 14.63 1.98
C ASN A 212 -11.38 15.71 1.91
N MET A 213 -11.77 16.95 1.62
CA MET A 213 -10.83 18.10 1.56
C MET A 213 -10.31 18.50 2.94
N LEU A 214 -11.17 18.45 3.97
CA LEU A 214 -10.79 18.84 5.33
C LEU A 214 -10.10 17.72 6.12
N TYR A 215 -10.27 16.46 5.71
CA TYR A 215 -9.77 15.30 6.44
C TYR A 215 -8.25 15.31 6.69
N PRO A 216 -7.37 15.70 5.74
CA PRO A 216 -5.94 15.78 6.00
C PRO A 216 -5.57 16.72 7.14
N LEU A 217 -6.38 17.77 7.39
CA LEU A 217 -6.15 18.70 8.51
C LEU A 217 -6.34 18.00 9.86
N THR A 218 -7.30 17.07 9.95
CA THR A 218 -7.55 16.29 11.19
C THR A 218 -6.45 15.27 11.47
N LEU A 219 -5.81 14.76 10.40
CA LEU A 219 -4.73 13.79 10.52
C LEU A 219 -3.35 14.42 10.73
N LYS A 220 -3.21 15.73 10.50
CA LYS A 220 -1.90 16.41 10.52
C LYS A 220 -1.10 16.14 11.79
N TYR A 221 -1.75 16.13 12.94
CA TYR A 221 -1.10 15.86 14.22
C TYR A 221 -0.61 14.40 14.33
N ILE A 222 -1.44 13.43 13.92
CA ILE A 222 -1.08 12.01 13.92
C ILE A 222 0.09 11.77 12.97
N CYS A 223 0.00 12.36 11.78
CA CYS A 223 1.05 12.25 10.77
C CYS A 223 2.37 12.83 11.28
N HIS A 224 2.33 13.99 11.93
CA HIS A 224 3.51 14.59 12.54
C HIS A 224 4.13 13.64 13.59
N LEU A 225 3.35 13.09 14.50
CA LEU A 225 3.84 12.13 15.50
C LEU A 225 4.48 10.88 14.88
N SER A 226 3.95 10.42 13.75
CA SER A 226 4.43 9.21 13.07
C SER A 226 5.69 9.44 12.23
N ILE A 227 5.86 10.64 11.70
CA ILE A 227 6.90 11.02 10.73
C ILE A 227 8.13 11.57 11.41
N THR A 228 7.96 12.47 12.39
CA THR A 228 9.04 13.22 13.03
C THR A 228 10.18 12.36 13.57
N PRO A 229 9.96 11.19 14.20
CA PRO A 229 11.07 10.35 14.67
C PRO A 229 12.01 9.92 13.54
N TYR A 230 11.46 9.63 12.35
CA TYR A 230 12.26 9.23 11.19
C TYR A 230 12.96 10.42 10.52
N GLU A 231 12.35 11.60 10.50
CA GLU A 231 12.99 12.83 10.00
C GLU A 231 14.16 13.24 10.89
N SER A 232 13.99 13.13 12.22
CA SER A 232 15.06 13.38 13.18
C SER A 232 16.23 12.42 12.96
N LEU A 233 15.94 11.12 12.83
CA LEU A 233 16.95 10.09 12.58
C LEU A 233 17.64 10.29 11.23
N ALA A 234 16.89 10.63 10.18
CA ALA A 234 17.43 10.92 8.86
C ALA A 234 18.38 12.13 8.89
N SER A 235 17.99 13.19 9.59
CA SER A 235 18.77 14.41 9.70
C SER A 235 20.07 14.20 10.49
N GLU A 236 20.00 13.39 11.56
CA GLU A 236 21.17 12.98 12.33
C GLU A 236 22.17 12.20 11.49
N LEU A 237 21.70 11.16 10.79
CA LEU A 237 22.57 10.26 10.00
C LEU A 237 23.18 10.93 8.78
N LEU A 238 22.41 11.77 8.09
CA LEU A 238 22.83 12.44 6.86
C LEU A 238 23.47 13.80 7.11
N GLN A 239 23.59 14.23 8.38
CA GLN A 239 24.21 15.48 8.81
C GLN A 239 23.64 16.72 8.12
N ARG A 240 22.35 16.71 7.78
CA ARG A 240 21.59 17.82 7.25
C ARG A 240 20.09 17.63 7.50
N GLU A 241 19.33 18.70 7.50
CA GLU A 241 17.88 18.61 7.60
C GLU A 241 17.29 17.79 6.45
N MET A 242 16.45 16.80 6.81
CA MET A 242 15.85 15.85 5.89
C MET A 242 14.38 15.65 6.21
N SER A 243 13.51 15.87 5.23
CA SER A 243 12.11 15.45 5.35
C SER A 243 11.93 13.99 4.94
N LEU A 244 10.89 13.34 5.47
CA LEU A 244 10.55 11.98 5.06
C LEU A 244 10.13 11.91 3.58
N VAL A 245 9.47 12.96 3.08
CA VAL A 245 9.13 13.10 1.65
C VAL A 245 10.41 13.04 0.81
N GLU A 246 11.47 13.74 1.22
CA GLU A 246 12.75 13.73 0.51
C GLU A 246 13.42 12.35 0.55
N VAL A 247 13.39 11.66 1.70
CA VAL A 247 13.91 10.28 1.82
C VAL A 247 13.18 9.35 0.85
N LEU A 248 11.85 9.38 0.83
CA LEU A 248 11.03 8.50 0.00
C LEU A 248 11.10 8.85 -1.49
N SER A 249 11.34 10.12 -1.85
CA SER A 249 11.42 10.56 -3.26
C SER A 249 12.60 9.96 -4.03
N HIS A 250 13.55 9.32 -3.34
CA HIS A 250 14.70 8.65 -3.94
C HIS A 250 14.42 7.21 -4.41
N ALA A 251 13.21 6.69 -4.17
CA ALA A 251 12.81 5.39 -4.70
C ALA A 251 12.86 5.39 -6.23
N SER A 252 13.54 4.41 -6.79
CA SER A 252 13.61 4.21 -8.24
C SER A 252 12.27 3.80 -8.80
N VAL A 253 11.60 2.84 -8.14
CA VAL A 253 10.30 2.28 -8.54
C VAL A 253 9.45 2.02 -7.29
N TRP A 254 8.15 2.26 -7.42
CA TRP A 254 7.12 2.00 -6.42
C TRP A 254 6.23 0.86 -6.91
N LEU A 255 6.39 -0.33 -6.36
CA LEU A 255 5.56 -1.51 -6.65
C LEU A 255 4.32 -1.51 -5.75
N PHE A 256 3.21 -1.00 -6.27
CA PHE A 256 1.94 -0.95 -5.54
C PHE A 256 1.22 -2.29 -5.61
N ARG A 257 0.93 -2.89 -4.46
CA ARG A 257 0.07 -4.10 -4.33
C ARG A 257 -1.40 -3.73 -4.53
N GLY A 258 -1.71 -3.23 -5.70
CA GLY A 258 -3.01 -2.75 -6.13
C GLY A 258 -3.17 -2.83 -7.64
N ASP A 259 -4.38 -2.61 -8.12
CA ASP A 259 -4.73 -2.36 -9.51
C ASP A 259 -6.07 -1.61 -9.61
N PHE A 260 -6.46 -1.17 -10.81
CA PHE A 260 -7.71 -0.43 -11.00
C PHE A 260 -8.96 -1.32 -11.12
N VAL A 261 -8.84 -2.62 -11.00
CA VAL A 261 -9.98 -3.52 -10.78
C VAL A 261 -10.48 -3.36 -9.35
N PHE A 262 -9.57 -3.19 -8.39
CA PHE A 262 -9.86 -3.01 -6.99
C PHE A 262 -9.82 -1.53 -6.54
N ASP A 263 -8.78 -0.79 -6.90
CA ASP A 263 -8.63 0.63 -6.54
C ASP A 263 -9.53 1.52 -7.42
N TYR A 264 -9.89 2.69 -6.91
CA TYR A 264 -10.53 3.71 -7.73
C TYR A 264 -9.51 4.31 -8.72
N PRO A 265 -9.91 4.59 -9.97
CA PRO A 265 -9.04 5.22 -10.94
C PRO A 265 -8.48 6.55 -10.44
N ARG A 266 -7.17 6.72 -10.55
CA ARG A 266 -6.45 7.91 -10.10
C ARG A 266 -5.23 8.18 -10.96
N PRO A 267 -4.66 9.41 -10.93
CA PRO A 267 -3.37 9.67 -11.57
C PRO A 267 -2.27 8.76 -11.03
N ILE A 268 -1.33 8.43 -11.89
CA ILE A 268 -0.14 7.65 -11.58
C ILE A 268 1.09 8.31 -12.19
N MET A 269 2.26 8.05 -11.63
CA MET A 269 3.53 8.54 -12.14
C MET A 269 4.29 7.42 -12.86
N PRO A 270 5.25 7.74 -13.75
CA PRO A 270 5.99 6.74 -14.53
C PRO A 270 6.69 5.67 -13.70
N ASN A 271 7.12 5.98 -12.47
CA ASN A 271 7.77 5.06 -11.56
C ASN A 271 6.81 4.29 -10.63
N MET A 272 5.49 4.44 -10.82
CA MET A 272 4.45 3.68 -10.10
C MET A 272 4.02 2.48 -10.92
N VAL A 273 4.21 1.28 -10.40
CA VAL A 273 3.90 0.01 -11.05
C VAL A 273 2.91 -0.76 -10.20
N PHE A 274 1.81 -1.21 -10.80
CA PHE A 274 0.75 -1.94 -10.12
C PHE A 274 0.96 -3.45 -10.24
N ILE A 275 1.06 -4.12 -9.09
CA ILE A 275 1.30 -5.56 -8.93
C ILE A 275 0.22 -6.23 -8.07
N GLY A 276 -1.02 -5.75 -8.17
CA GLY A 276 -2.15 -6.32 -7.43
C GLY A 276 -2.35 -7.80 -7.73
N GLY A 277 -2.66 -8.58 -6.69
CA GLY A 277 -2.87 -10.03 -6.83
C GLY A 277 -1.60 -10.87 -6.98
N ILE A 278 -0.43 -10.31 -6.66
CA ILE A 278 0.86 -11.00 -6.78
C ILE A 278 0.89 -12.39 -6.11
N ASN A 279 0.11 -12.61 -5.06
CA ASN A 279 0.10 -13.85 -4.27
C ASN A 279 -1.00 -14.83 -4.66
N CYS A 280 -1.93 -14.47 -5.55
CA CYS A 280 -3.04 -15.36 -5.89
C CYS A 280 -2.78 -16.28 -7.09
N VAL A 281 -1.68 -16.10 -7.78
CA VAL A 281 -1.30 -16.96 -8.93
C VAL A 281 -0.78 -18.30 -8.47
N ILE A 282 -0.05 -18.33 -7.35
CA ILE A 282 0.57 -19.55 -6.81
C ILE A 282 -0.48 -20.37 -6.08
N LYS A 283 -0.88 -21.50 -6.67
CA LYS A 283 -1.79 -22.47 -6.06
C LYS A 283 -1.08 -23.78 -5.78
N LYS A 284 -1.42 -24.37 -4.65
CA LYS A 284 -0.93 -25.70 -4.24
C LYS A 284 -2.10 -26.65 -4.05
N PRO A 285 -1.92 -27.95 -4.28
CA PRO A 285 -2.90 -28.95 -3.89
C PRO A 285 -3.20 -28.86 -2.40
N LEU A 286 -4.47 -29.02 -2.03
CA LEU A 286 -4.86 -29.11 -0.63
C LEU A 286 -4.26 -30.37 0.02
N SER A 287 -3.97 -30.30 1.31
CA SER A 287 -3.60 -31.49 2.06
C SER A 287 -4.79 -32.45 2.18
N GLN A 288 -4.53 -33.72 2.45
CA GLN A 288 -5.58 -34.75 2.64
C GLN A 288 -6.62 -34.33 3.69
N GLU A 289 -6.19 -33.63 4.75
CA GLU A 289 -7.07 -33.11 5.80
C GLU A 289 -8.06 -32.11 5.24
N PHE A 290 -7.57 -31.08 4.54
CA PHE A 290 -8.43 -30.04 3.97
C PHE A 290 -9.30 -30.57 2.83
N GLU A 291 -8.78 -31.47 2.00
CA GLU A 291 -9.59 -32.19 0.99
C GLU A 291 -10.74 -32.97 1.64
N ALA A 292 -10.51 -33.64 2.77
CA ALA A 292 -11.56 -34.35 3.50
C ALA A 292 -12.67 -33.39 3.98
N TYR A 293 -12.29 -32.21 4.53
CA TYR A 293 -13.27 -31.20 4.95
C TYR A 293 -14.09 -30.67 3.77
N VAL A 294 -13.44 -30.38 2.65
CA VAL A 294 -14.11 -29.89 1.45
C VAL A 294 -15.03 -30.94 0.86
N ASN A 295 -14.61 -32.20 0.82
CA ASN A 295 -15.44 -33.32 0.32
C ASN A 295 -16.66 -33.57 1.20
N ALA A 296 -16.51 -33.50 2.52
CA ALA A 296 -17.60 -33.67 3.49
C ALA A 296 -18.66 -32.52 3.42
N SER A 297 -18.36 -31.37 2.80
CA SER A 297 -19.31 -30.26 2.65
C SER A 297 -20.45 -30.53 1.66
N GLY A 298 -20.40 -31.63 0.91
CA GLY A 298 -21.44 -32.02 -0.05
C GLY A 298 -21.72 -30.95 -1.11
N GLU A 299 -22.99 -30.74 -1.41
CA GLU A 299 -23.48 -29.73 -2.39
C GLU A 299 -23.47 -28.29 -1.83
N HIS A 300 -23.54 -28.15 -0.51
CA HIS A 300 -23.55 -26.84 0.14
C HIS A 300 -22.21 -26.11 0.00
N GLY A 301 -21.10 -26.85 -0.05
CA GLY A 301 -19.76 -26.31 -0.21
C GLY A 301 -19.22 -25.68 1.08
N ILE A 302 -18.14 -24.92 0.93
CA ILE A 302 -17.39 -24.35 2.05
C ILE A 302 -17.50 -22.82 2.10
N VAL A 303 -17.40 -22.29 3.32
CA VAL A 303 -17.13 -20.86 3.60
C VAL A 303 -15.78 -20.79 4.33
N VAL A 304 -14.89 -19.99 3.81
CA VAL A 304 -13.58 -19.72 4.43
C VAL A 304 -13.70 -18.51 5.33
N PHE A 305 -13.16 -18.60 6.55
CA PHE A 305 -13.19 -17.47 7.48
C PHE A 305 -11.81 -17.19 8.05
N SER A 306 -11.31 -15.98 7.80
CA SER A 306 -10.03 -15.50 8.28
C SER A 306 -10.02 -13.98 8.53
N LEU A 307 -9.55 -13.57 9.70
CA LEU A 307 -9.28 -12.18 10.04
C LEU A 307 -7.81 -11.79 9.74
N GLY A 308 -7.18 -12.47 8.78
CA GLY A 308 -5.82 -12.19 8.31
C GLY A 308 -4.72 -12.89 9.12
N SER A 309 -3.46 -12.58 8.81
CA SER A 309 -2.30 -13.23 9.43
C SER A 309 -2.07 -12.83 10.90
N MET A 310 -2.50 -11.64 11.29
CA MET A 310 -2.21 -11.06 12.61
C MET A 310 -3.30 -11.31 13.65
N VAL A 311 -4.56 -11.48 13.24
CA VAL A 311 -5.71 -11.64 14.14
C VAL A 311 -6.27 -13.04 14.03
N SER A 312 -6.01 -13.88 15.03
CA SER A 312 -6.54 -15.26 15.11
C SER A 312 -7.32 -15.51 16.40
N GLU A 313 -7.37 -14.52 17.29
CA GLU A 313 -8.07 -14.56 18.56
C GLU A 313 -8.93 -13.31 18.71
N ILE A 314 -10.19 -13.49 19.12
CA ILE A 314 -11.15 -12.42 19.36
C ILE A 314 -11.81 -12.63 20.73
N PRO A 315 -12.46 -11.61 21.33
CA PRO A 315 -13.17 -11.76 22.60
C PRO A 315 -14.18 -12.92 22.56
N GLU A 316 -14.21 -13.72 23.62
CA GLU A 316 -15.02 -14.96 23.68
C GLU A 316 -16.52 -14.72 23.40
N LYS A 317 -17.08 -13.64 23.96
CA LYS A 317 -18.47 -13.26 23.72
C LYS A 317 -18.75 -13.07 22.22
N LYS A 318 -17.86 -12.36 21.50
CA LYS A 318 -18.00 -12.14 20.05
C LYS A 318 -17.76 -13.44 19.26
N ALA A 319 -16.83 -14.28 19.73
CA ALA A 319 -16.61 -15.60 19.12
C ALA A 319 -17.83 -16.50 19.23
N MET A 320 -18.54 -16.49 20.38
CA MET A 320 -19.80 -17.24 20.55
C MET A 320 -20.92 -16.70 19.65
N GLU A 321 -21.07 -15.37 19.53
CA GLU A 321 -22.04 -14.75 18.64
C GLU A 321 -21.80 -15.10 17.16
N ILE A 322 -20.55 -15.09 16.75
CA ILE A 322 -20.14 -15.53 15.41
C ILE A 322 -20.42 -17.04 15.24
N ALA A 323 -20.02 -17.88 16.20
CA ALA A 323 -20.25 -19.32 16.14
C ALA A 323 -21.73 -19.69 16.02
N GLU A 324 -22.61 -18.92 16.68
CA GLU A 324 -24.06 -19.05 16.58
C GLU A 324 -24.54 -18.81 15.14
N ALA A 325 -24.13 -17.69 14.53
CA ALA A 325 -24.48 -17.37 13.14
C ALA A 325 -23.99 -18.44 12.16
N LEU A 326 -22.74 -18.88 12.32
CA LEU A 326 -22.12 -19.90 11.46
C LEU A 326 -22.84 -21.26 11.55
N GLY A 327 -23.37 -21.59 12.73
CA GLY A 327 -24.13 -22.81 12.95
C GLY A 327 -25.49 -22.89 12.25
N ARG A 328 -26.02 -21.73 11.81
CA ARG A 328 -27.35 -21.61 11.19
C ARG A 328 -27.37 -21.75 9.67
N ILE A 329 -26.20 -21.88 9.03
CA ILE A 329 -26.09 -22.07 7.59
C ILE A 329 -25.63 -23.50 7.26
N PRO A 330 -26.02 -24.05 6.08
CA PRO A 330 -25.75 -25.45 5.75
C PRO A 330 -24.32 -25.71 5.26
N GLN A 331 -23.54 -24.68 4.97
CA GLN A 331 -22.17 -24.80 4.48
C GLN A 331 -21.22 -25.30 5.57
N THR A 332 -20.12 -25.92 5.19
CA THR A 332 -19.01 -26.22 6.10
C THR A 332 -18.12 -25.00 6.23
N LEU A 333 -17.88 -24.58 7.47
CA LEU A 333 -17.06 -23.42 7.81
C LEU A 333 -15.64 -23.85 8.17
N LEU A 334 -14.65 -23.25 7.51
CA LEU A 334 -13.24 -23.40 7.86
C LEU A 334 -12.76 -22.08 8.46
N TRP A 335 -12.70 -22.03 9.79
CA TRP A 335 -12.42 -20.80 10.54
C TRP A 335 -11.02 -20.82 11.13
N ARG A 336 -10.15 -19.87 10.72
CA ARG A 336 -8.86 -19.65 11.37
C ARG A 336 -9.06 -18.99 12.73
N TYR A 337 -8.90 -19.79 13.77
CA TYR A 337 -9.13 -19.34 15.15
C TYR A 337 -8.23 -20.09 16.13
N THR A 338 -7.58 -19.32 17.04
CA THR A 338 -6.65 -19.87 18.05
C THR A 338 -7.05 -19.52 19.49
N GLY A 339 -8.15 -18.77 19.67
CA GLY A 339 -8.70 -18.44 20.99
C GLY A 339 -9.44 -19.60 21.64
N THR A 340 -10.10 -19.31 22.76
CA THR A 340 -10.96 -20.30 23.46
C THR A 340 -12.07 -20.79 22.54
N ARG A 341 -12.20 -22.12 22.40
CA ARG A 341 -13.24 -22.73 21.56
C ARG A 341 -14.63 -22.30 22.05
N PRO A 342 -15.48 -21.68 21.20
CA PRO A 342 -16.85 -21.32 21.58
C PRO A 342 -17.65 -22.54 22.03
N SER A 343 -18.34 -22.42 23.17
CA SER A 343 -19.12 -23.52 23.75
C SER A 343 -20.33 -23.93 22.89
N ASN A 344 -20.83 -22.99 22.08
CA ASN A 344 -21.96 -23.15 21.14
C ASN A 344 -21.53 -23.46 19.70
N LEU A 345 -20.25 -23.89 19.49
CA LEU A 345 -19.73 -24.17 18.17
C LEU A 345 -20.45 -25.37 17.53
N ALA A 346 -21.11 -25.14 16.41
CA ALA A 346 -21.85 -26.16 15.67
C ALA A 346 -20.92 -27.16 14.93
N LYS A 347 -21.43 -28.32 14.57
CA LYS A 347 -20.67 -29.40 13.91
C LYS A 347 -20.18 -29.01 12.51
N ASN A 348 -20.84 -28.08 11.83
CA ASN A 348 -20.46 -27.60 10.51
C ASN A 348 -19.26 -26.65 10.53
N THR A 349 -18.77 -26.23 11.71
CA THR A 349 -17.68 -25.26 11.86
C THR A 349 -16.42 -25.92 12.39
N ILE A 350 -15.35 -25.85 11.61
CA ILE A 350 -14.03 -26.43 11.91
C ILE A 350 -13.07 -25.30 12.22
N LEU A 351 -12.45 -25.35 13.43
CA LEU A 351 -11.45 -24.38 13.85
C LEU A 351 -10.06 -24.90 13.47
N VAL A 352 -9.27 -24.05 12.81
CA VAL A 352 -7.90 -24.36 12.42
C VAL A 352 -6.93 -23.26 12.80
N LYS A 353 -5.68 -23.61 13.10
CA LYS A 353 -4.64 -22.63 13.46
C LYS A 353 -4.16 -21.84 12.24
N TRP A 354 -4.11 -22.46 11.08
CA TRP A 354 -3.69 -21.86 9.81
C TRP A 354 -4.49 -22.45 8.64
N LEU A 355 -4.85 -21.59 7.68
CA LEU A 355 -5.59 -21.97 6.48
C LEU A 355 -4.69 -21.88 5.25
N PRO A 356 -4.68 -22.84 4.33
CA PRO A 356 -4.24 -22.67 2.95
C PRO A 356 -5.29 -21.82 2.19
N GLN A 357 -5.39 -20.54 2.55
CA GLN A 357 -6.53 -19.67 2.23
C GLN A 357 -6.74 -19.52 0.73
N ASN A 358 -5.67 -19.21 -0.03
CA ASN A 358 -5.76 -19.05 -1.47
C ASN A 358 -6.18 -20.36 -2.18
N ASP A 359 -5.69 -21.50 -1.71
CA ASP A 359 -6.01 -22.81 -2.28
C ASP A 359 -7.47 -23.20 -2.00
N LEU A 360 -7.95 -22.94 -0.78
CA LEU A 360 -9.35 -23.17 -0.40
C LEU A 360 -10.31 -22.27 -1.16
N LEU A 361 -9.98 -20.97 -1.30
CA LEU A 361 -10.77 -20.03 -2.10
C LEU A 361 -10.78 -20.43 -3.59
N GLY A 362 -9.70 -21.03 -4.08
CA GLY A 362 -9.60 -21.53 -5.44
C GLY A 362 -10.39 -22.82 -5.70
N HIS A 363 -10.90 -23.48 -4.66
CA HIS A 363 -11.66 -24.71 -4.83
C HIS A 363 -13.09 -24.45 -5.35
N PRO A 364 -13.62 -25.24 -6.31
CA PRO A 364 -14.96 -25.03 -6.90
C PRO A 364 -16.12 -25.03 -5.89
N LYS A 365 -15.94 -25.64 -4.73
CA LYS A 365 -16.92 -25.65 -3.63
C LYS A 365 -16.85 -24.41 -2.73
N ALA A 366 -15.93 -23.46 -2.92
CA ALA A 366 -15.90 -22.20 -2.17
C ALA A 366 -17.12 -21.33 -2.51
N ARG A 367 -17.94 -21.02 -1.52
CA ARG A 367 -19.19 -20.26 -1.67
C ARG A 367 -19.06 -18.81 -1.24
N ALA A 368 -18.39 -18.56 -0.12
CA ALA A 368 -18.16 -17.22 0.39
C ALA A 368 -16.85 -17.16 1.19
N PHE A 369 -16.35 -15.94 1.37
CA PHE A 369 -15.19 -15.65 2.18
C PHE A 369 -15.53 -14.59 3.23
N ILE A 370 -15.41 -14.94 4.52
CA ILE A 370 -15.49 -13.97 5.62
C ILE A 370 -14.08 -13.46 5.88
N THR A 371 -13.90 -12.15 5.72
CA THR A 371 -12.60 -11.51 5.77
C THR A 371 -12.62 -10.19 6.54
N HIS A 372 -11.48 -9.82 7.14
CA HIS A 372 -11.27 -8.49 7.72
C HIS A 372 -10.99 -7.40 6.66
N SER A 373 -11.05 -7.74 5.37
CA SER A 373 -10.81 -6.82 4.25
C SER A 373 -9.36 -6.30 4.11
N GLY A 374 -8.37 -7.00 4.67
CA GLY A 374 -6.98 -6.74 4.32
C GLY A 374 -6.73 -7.00 2.83
N SER A 375 -5.94 -6.14 2.17
CA SER A 375 -5.77 -6.19 0.70
C SER A 375 -5.30 -7.54 0.18
N HIS A 376 -4.46 -8.27 0.93
CA HIS A 376 -4.01 -9.61 0.56
C HIS A 376 -5.21 -10.57 0.38
N GLY A 377 -6.09 -10.69 1.38
CA GLY A 377 -7.28 -11.54 1.31
C GLY A 377 -8.30 -11.05 0.27
N ILE A 378 -8.46 -9.73 0.11
CA ILE A 378 -9.32 -9.18 -0.95
C ILE A 378 -8.88 -9.67 -2.33
N TYR A 379 -7.57 -9.62 -2.63
CA TYR A 379 -7.07 -10.12 -3.92
C TYR A 379 -7.23 -11.63 -4.06
N GLU A 380 -7.05 -12.41 -3.01
CA GLU A 380 -7.34 -13.85 -3.08
C GLU A 380 -8.82 -14.11 -3.39
N GLY A 381 -9.73 -13.33 -2.81
CA GLY A 381 -11.16 -13.39 -3.14
C GLY A 381 -11.45 -12.98 -4.58
N ILE A 382 -10.85 -11.88 -5.08
CA ILE A 382 -10.99 -11.43 -6.49
C ILE A 382 -10.44 -12.48 -7.44
N CYS A 383 -9.21 -12.93 -7.27
CA CYS A 383 -8.56 -13.92 -8.13
C CYS A 383 -9.35 -15.21 -8.24
N ASN A 384 -9.95 -15.65 -7.15
CA ASN A 384 -10.72 -16.90 -7.09
C ASN A 384 -12.22 -16.70 -7.35
N GLY A 385 -12.68 -15.48 -7.56
CA GLY A 385 -14.08 -15.16 -7.84
C GLY A 385 -15.02 -15.57 -6.71
N VAL A 386 -14.63 -15.35 -5.45
CA VAL A 386 -15.41 -15.70 -4.26
C VAL A 386 -16.00 -14.44 -3.62
N PRO A 387 -17.32 -14.32 -3.50
CA PRO A 387 -17.95 -13.16 -2.88
C PRO A 387 -17.66 -13.10 -1.37
N MET A 388 -17.69 -11.90 -0.79
CA MET A 388 -17.15 -11.66 0.54
C MET A 388 -18.18 -11.11 1.53
N VAL A 389 -18.07 -11.57 2.78
CA VAL A 389 -18.62 -10.88 3.96
C VAL A 389 -17.45 -10.21 4.67
N MET A 390 -17.48 -8.91 4.74
CA MET A 390 -16.36 -8.07 5.17
C MET A 390 -16.58 -7.54 6.57
N MET A 391 -15.63 -7.80 7.46
CA MET A 391 -15.61 -7.41 8.87
C MET A 391 -14.33 -6.60 9.15
N PRO A 392 -14.21 -5.35 8.66
CA PRO A 392 -13.01 -4.55 8.81
C PRO A 392 -12.77 -4.21 10.28
N LEU A 393 -11.50 -4.23 10.71
CA LEU A 393 -11.07 -4.03 12.10
C LEU A 393 -10.25 -2.75 12.27
N PHE A 394 -9.26 -2.51 11.40
CA PHE A 394 -8.35 -1.35 11.52
C PHE A 394 -7.66 -1.03 10.17
N GLY A 395 -6.99 0.12 10.14
CA GLY A 395 -6.17 0.54 9.00
C GLY A 395 -6.97 0.74 7.73
N ASP A 396 -6.44 0.31 6.59
CA ASP A 396 -7.03 0.45 5.26
C ASP A 396 -8.23 -0.49 5.00
N GLN A 397 -8.56 -1.36 5.98
CA GLN A 397 -9.56 -2.42 5.81
C GLN A 397 -10.96 -1.86 5.55
N MET A 398 -11.32 -0.74 6.20
CA MET A 398 -12.62 -0.10 6.00
C MET A 398 -12.78 0.49 4.60
N ASP A 399 -11.72 1.13 4.08
CA ASP A 399 -11.71 1.64 2.72
C ASP A 399 -11.70 0.50 1.69
N ASN A 400 -10.99 -0.60 1.98
CA ASN A 400 -10.98 -1.80 1.14
C ASN A 400 -12.37 -2.45 1.09
N ALA A 401 -13.05 -2.56 2.23
CA ALA A 401 -14.43 -3.05 2.30
C ALA A 401 -15.35 -2.15 1.46
N LYS A 402 -15.23 -0.83 1.59
CA LYS A 402 -16.02 0.12 0.80
C LYS A 402 -15.79 -0.03 -0.70
N ARG A 403 -14.55 -0.29 -1.14
CA ARG A 403 -14.24 -0.55 -2.55
C ARG A 403 -14.96 -1.80 -3.08
N MET A 404 -14.98 -2.88 -2.31
CA MET A 404 -15.65 -4.13 -2.70
C MET A 404 -17.18 -4.01 -2.66
N GLU A 405 -17.72 -3.30 -1.66
CA GLU A 405 -19.14 -3.03 -1.54
C GLU A 405 -19.66 -2.21 -2.74
N THR A 406 -18.97 -1.14 -3.13
CA THR A 406 -19.36 -0.31 -4.29
C THR A 406 -19.30 -1.06 -5.61
N ARG A 407 -18.55 -2.17 -5.68
CA ARG A 407 -18.49 -3.08 -6.84
C ARG A 407 -19.54 -4.20 -6.78
N GLY A 408 -20.35 -4.24 -5.71
CA GLY A 408 -21.35 -5.27 -5.50
C GLY A 408 -20.78 -6.67 -5.33
N ALA A 409 -19.55 -6.78 -4.82
CA ALA A 409 -18.83 -8.06 -4.68
C ALA A 409 -18.77 -8.55 -3.21
N GLY A 410 -19.42 -7.85 -2.29
CA GLY A 410 -19.49 -8.23 -0.89
C GLY A 410 -20.38 -7.33 -0.06
N VAL A 411 -20.61 -7.75 1.18
CA VAL A 411 -21.41 -7.04 2.21
C VAL A 411 -20.47 -6.70 3.37
N THR A 412 -20.55 -5.47 3.87
CA THR A 412 -19.75 -5.00 5.02
C THR A 412 -20.58 -5.05 6.29
N LEU A 413 -20.02 -5.60 7.35
CA LEU A 413 -20.60 -5.62 8.70
C LEU A 413 -19.71 -4.86 9.67
N ASN A 414 -20.33 -4.06 10.54
CA ASN A 414 -19.64 -3.48 11.69
C ASN A 414 -19.49 -4.54 12.78
N VAL A 415 -18.30 -5.03 13.03
CA VAL A 415 -18.03 -6.11 13.98
C VAL A 415 -18.47 -5.78 15.42
N LEU A 416 -18.52 -4.49 15.79
CA LEU A 416 -18.95 -4.03 17.12
C LEU A 416 -20.46 -4.13 17.32
N GLU A 417 -21.23 -3.84 16.28
CA GLU A 417 -22.68 -3.70 16.32
C GLU A 417 -23.41 -4.91 15.78
N MET A 418 -22.75 -5.70 14.91
CA MET A 418 -23.39 -6.86 14.27
C MET A 418 -23.85 -7.88 15.29
N THR A 419 -25.02 -8.43 15.02
CA THR A 419 -25.62 -9.58 15.70
C THR A 419 -25.35 -10.88 14.93
N ALA A 420 -25.69 -12.04 15.54
CA ALA A 420 -25.68 -13.32 14.85
C ALA A 420 -26.59 -13.32 13.61
N ASP A 421 -27.75 -12.67 13.71
CA ASP A 421 -28.71 -12.55 12.61
C ASP A 421 -28.13 -11.72 11.44
N ASP A 422 -27.40 -10.65 11.72
CA ASP A 422 -26.77 -9.82 10.69
C ASP A 422 -25.72 -10.62 9.90
N LEU A 423 -24.88 -11.39 10.60
CA LEU A 423 -23.86 -12.23 9.95
C LEU A 423 -24.49 -13.37 9.14
N GLU A 424 -25.53 -14.04 9.69
CA GLU A 424 -26.27 -15.07 8.97
C GLU A 424 -26.92 -14.50 7.70
N ASN A 425 -27.59 -13.35 7.79
CA ASN A 425 -28.24 -12.68 6.67
C ASN A 425 -27.22 -12.23 5.60
N ALA A 426 -26.07 -11.68 6.01
CA ALA A 426 -24.99 -11.30 5.10
C ALA A 426 -24.46 -12.53 4.33
N LEU A 427 -24.22 -13.65 5.01
CA LEU A 427 -23.78 -14.91 4.38
C LEU A 427 -24.84 -15.43 3.38
N LYS A 428 -26.11 -15.51 3.80
CA LYS A 428 -27.20 -15.91 2.91
C LYS A 428 -27.32 -14.98 1.70
N THR A 429 -27.13 -13.69 1.90
CA THR A 429 -27.17 -12.68 0.83
C THR A 429 -26.07 -12.92 -0.21
N VAL A 430 -24.80 -13.02 0.20
CA VAL A 430 -23.70 -13.17 -0.75
C VAL A 430 -23.65 -14.55 -1.42
N ILE A 431 -24.22 -15.60 -0.76
CA ILE A 431 -24.26 -16.96 -1.30
C ILE A 431 -25.43 -17.15 -2.26
N ASN A 432 -26.64 -16.66 -1.90
CA ASN A 432 -27.88 -16.95 -2.63
C ASN A 432 -28.22 -15.91 -3.71
N ASN A 433 -27.80 -14.65 -3.54
CA ASN A 433 -27.97 -13.62 -4.57
C ASN A 433 -26.86 -13.72 -5.61
N LYS A 434 -27.22 -14.21 -6.79
CA LYS A 434 -26.30 -14.45 -7.91
C LYS A 434 -25.50 -13.22 -8.32
N SER A 435 -26.03 -11.99 -8.11
CA SER A 435 -25.35 -10.77 -8.52
C SER A 435 -23.97 -10.60 -7.87
N TYR A 436 -23.79 -11.03 -6.61
CA TYR A 436 -22.50 -10.98 -5.94
C TYR A 436 -21.48 -11.89 -6.62
N LYS A 437 -21.90 -13.12 -6.97
CA LYS A 437 -21.04 -14.06 -7.71
C LYS A 437 -20.71 -13.54 -9.10
N GLU A 438 -21.67 -13.01 -9.82
CA GLU A 438 -21.47 -12.44 -11.17
C GLU A 438 -20.51 -11.26 -11.13
N ASN A 439 -20.69 -10.34 -10.19
CA ASN A 439 -19.84 -9.17 -10.02
C ASN A 439 -18.40 -9.58 -9.68
N ILE A 440 -18.18 -10.48 -8.71
CA ILE A 440 -16.82 -10.90 -8.34
C ILE A 440 -16.15 -11.70 -9.46
N MET A 441 -16.90 -12.50 -10.23
CA MET A 441 -16.37 -13.21 -11.40
C MET A 441 -15.96 -12.24 -12.51
N ARG A 442 -16.73 -11.15 -12.73
CA ARG A 442 -16.34 -10.08 -13.65
C ARG A 442 -15.04 -9.41 -13.20
N LEU A 443 -14.91 -9.07 -11.90
CA LEU A 443 -13.68 -8.51 -11.37
C LEU A 443 -12.51 -9.49 -11.54
N SER A 444 -12.73 -10.77 -11.27
CA SER A 444 -11.72 -11.82 -11.47
C SER A 444 -11.25 -11.93 -12.92
N SER A 445 -12.20 -11.88 -13.86
CA SER A 445 -11.89 -11.92 -15.30
C SER A 445 -11.03 -10.72 -15.73
N LEU A 446 -11.44 -9.51 -15.33
CA LEU A 446 -10.67 -8.29 -15.64
C LEU A 446 -9.29 -8.30 -14.98
N HIS A 447 -9.21 -8.79 -13.74
CA HIS A 447 -7.97 -8.87 -13.00
C HIS A 447 -6.95 -9.83 -13.63
N LYS A 448 -7.41 -10.93 -14.24
CA LYS A 448 -6.56 -11.93 -14.88
C LYS A 448 -6.17 -11.59 -16.31
N ASP A 449 -6.95 -10.73 -16.98
CA ASP A 449 -6.68 -10.30 -18.35
C ASP A 449 -5.60 -9.20 -18.36
N ARG A 450 -4.35 -9.61 -18.33
CA ARG A 450 -3.19 -8.73 -18.24
C ARG A 450 -2.02 -9.29 -19.07
N PRO A 451 -1.16 -8.42 -19.64
CA PRO A 451 -0.08 -8.85 -20.53
C PRO A 451 1.08 -9.54 -19.79
N ILE A 452 1.27 -9.26 -18.49
CA ILE A 452 2.37 -9.78 -17.66
C ILE A 452 1.81 -10.11 -16.27
N GLU A 453 2.21 -11.25 -15.73
CA GLU A 453 1.85 -11.63 -14.36
C GLU A 453 2.50 -10.66 -13.33
N PRO A 454 1.81 -10.32 -12.24
CA PRO A 454 2.30 -9.35 -11.27
C PRO A 454 3.63 -9.73 -10.62
N LEU A 455 3.87 -11.03 -10.41
CA LEU A 455 5.11 -11.53 -9.85
C LEU A 455 6.27 -11.29 -10.82
N ASP A 456 6.10 -11.64 -12.10
CA ASP A 456 7.10 -11.40 -13.13
C ASP A 456 7.36 -9.91 -13.33
N LEU A 457 6.31 -9.08 -13.30
CA LEU A 457 6.42 -7.63 -13.40
C LEU A 457 7.19 -7.04 -12.23
N ALA A 458 6.94 -7.51 -11.00
CA ALA A 458 7.67 -7.06 -9.82
C ALA A 458 9.15 -7.41 -9.91
N VAL A 459 9.46 -8.65 -10.26
CA VAL A 459 10.85 -9.14 -10.41
C VAL A 459 11.55 -8.39 -11.54
N PHE A 460 10.90 -8.20 -12.70
CA PHE A 460 11.45 -7.40 -13.80
C PHE A 460 11.92 -6.02 -13.35
N TRP A 461 11.10 -5.30 -12.57
CA TRP A 461 11.46 -3.97 -12.12
C TRP A 461 12.57 -3.96 -11.05
N VAL A 462 12.64 -4.96 -10.19
CA VAL A 462 13.78 -5.13 -9.27
C VAL A 462 15.07 -5.34 -10.07
N GLU A 463 15.07 -6.29 -11.02
CA GLU A 463 16.21 -6.57 -11.90
C GLU A 463 16.57 -5.35 -12.78
N TYR A 464 15.54 -4.59 -13.25
CA TYR A 464 15.76 -3.35 -14.02
C TYR A 464 16.59 -2.34 -13.19
N VAL A 465 16.18 -2.10 -11.95
CA VAL A 465 16.88 -1.18 -11.05
C VAL A 465 18.30 -1.67 -10.74
N MET A 466 18.51 -2.97 -10.59
CA MET A 466 19.83 -3.57 -10.41
C MET A 466 20.72 -3.34 -11.64
N ARG A 467 20.23 -3.65 -12.85
CA ARG A 467 21.00 -3.50 -14.10
C ARG A 467 21.37 -2.05 -14.41
N HIS A 468 20.44 -1.12 -14.17
CA HIS A 468 20.61 0.29 -14.53
C HIS A 468 21.06 1.17 -13.35
N LYS A 469 21.30 0.56 -12.16
CA LYS A 469 21.69 1.29 -10.92
C LYS A 469 20.69 2.40 -10.56
N GLY A 470 19.41 2.11 -10.73
CA GLY A 470 18.29 3.02 -10.49
C GLY A 470 17.40 3.24 -11.73
N ALA A 471 16.49 4.21 -11.64
CA ALA A 471 15.60 4.59 -12.73
C ALA A 471 15.39 6.13 -12.79
N PRO A 472 16.45 6.94 -12.93
CA PRO A 472 16.34 8.41 -12.86
C PRO A 472 15.48 9.00 -13.98
N HIS A 473 15.38 8.35 -15.13
CA HIS A 473 14.53 8.78 -16.26
C HIS A 473 13.01 8.72 -15.96
N LEU A 474 12.60 8.00 -14.91
CA LEU A 474 11.21 7.93 -14.47
C LEU A 474 10.85 9.03 -13.45
N ARG A 475 11.84 9.77 -12.96
CA ARG A 475 11.64 10.84 -11.99
C ARG A 475 11.17 12.12 -12.70
N PRO A 476 9.98 12.65 -12.39
CA PRO A 476 9.50 13.87 -13.03
C PRO A 476 10.30 15.10 -12.60
N ALA A 477 10.50 16.05 -13.51
CA ALA A 477 11.17 17.33 -13.24
C ALA A 477 10.45 18.17 -12.16
N ALA A 478 9.20 17.84 -11.85
CA ALA A 478 8.42 18.48 -10.77
C ALA A 478 9.13 18.44 -9.41
N HIS A 479 9.99 17.46 -9.16
CA HIS A 479 10.81 17.39 -7.93
C HIS A 479 11.84 18.52 -7.79
N ASP A 480 12.20 19.18 -8.90
CA ASP A 480 13.21 20.23 -8.94
C ASP A 480 12.59 21.62 -8.92
N LEU A 481 11.24 21.70 -8.90
CA LEU A 481 10.48 22.95 -8.88
C LEU A 481 10.08 23.32 -7.45
N THR A 482 10.11 24.61 -7.16
CA THR A 482 9.47 25.15 -5.96
C THR A 482 7.95 25.07 -6.07
N TRP A 483 7.22 25.13 -4.96
CA TRP A 483 5.75 25.03 -4.94
C TRP A 483 5.07 26.05 -5.88
N TYR A 484 5.52 27.30 -5.91
CA TYR A 484 4.95 28.32 -6.78
C TYR A 484 5.29 28.11 -8.27
N GLN A 485 6.45 27.54 -8.59
CA GLN A 485 6.80 27.13 -9.96
C GLN A 485 5.98 25.92 -10.42
N TYR A 486 5.79 24.93 -9.56
CA TYR A 486 4.95 23.77 -9.87
C TYR A 486 3.52 24.17 -10.25
N HIS A 487 2.96 25.17 -9.58
CA HIS A 487 1.64 25.72 -9.87
C HIS A 487 1.66 26.88 -10.88
N SER A 488 2.82 27.20 -11.47
CA SER A 488 3.02 28.31 -12.42
C SER A 488 2.55 29.67 -11.89
N LEU A 489 2.57 29.88 -10.57
CA LEU A 489 2.10 31.13 -9.95
C LEU A 489 2.98 32.32 -10.29
N ASP A 490 4.26 32.11 -10.52
CA ASP A 490 5.23 33.08 -11.04
C ASP A 490 4.82 33.55 -12.43
N VAL A 491 4.48 32.64 -13.34
CA VAL A 491 4.01 32.97 -14.71
C VAL A 491 2.65 33.66 -14.67
N ILE A 492 1.70 33.13 -13.87
CA ILE A 492 0.36 33.70 -13.71
C ILE A 492 0.49 35.14 -13.15
N GLY A 493 1.31 35.34 -12.13
CA GLY A 493 1.57 36.68 -11.56
C GLY A 493 2.16 37.66 -12.56
N PHE A 494 3.13 37.21 -13.37
CA PHE A 494 3.72 38.01 -14.44
C PHE A 494 2.69 38.41 -15.50
N LEU A 495 1.89 37.46 -15.98
CA LEU A 495 0.85 37.75 -16.99
C LEU A 495 -0.23 38.68 -16.44
N LEU A 496 -0.66 38.49 -15.18
CA LEU A 496 -1.60 39.40 -14.53
C LEU A 496 -1.02 40.82 -14.40
N ALA A 497 0.26 40.97 -14.06
CA ALA A 497 0.92 42.25 -13.98
C ALA A 497 0.92 42.97 -15.35
N ILE A 498 1.17 42.24 -16.46
CA ILE A 498 1.07 42.79 -17.81
C ILE A 498 -0.35 43.27 -18.10
N VAL A 499 -1.36 42.43 -17.86
CA VAL A 499 -2.77 42.79 -18.10
C VAL A 499 -3.18 44.01 -17.29
N LEU A 500 -2.85 44.06 -16.01
CA LEU A 500 -3.15 45.20 -15.14
C LEU A 500 -2.45 46.48 -15.61
N THR A 501 -1.19 46.37 -16.07
CA THR A 501 -0.44 47.52 -16.64
C THR A 501 -1.11 48.05 -17.90
N VAL A 502 -1.50 47.18 -18.83
CA VAL A 502 -2.22 47.58 -20.05
C VAL A 502 -3.56 48.21 -19.70
N VAL A 503 -4.35 47.63 -18.83
CA VAL A 503 -5.63 48.21 -18.36
C VAL A 503 -5.41 49.56 -17.72
N PHE A 504 -4.39 49.71 -16.90
CA PHE A 504 -4.05 51.00 -16.27
C PHE A 504 -3.66 52.07 -17.32
N ILE A 505 -2.82 51.71 -18.31
CA ILE A 505 -2.44 52.62 -19.41
C ILE A 505 -3.68 53.03 -20.20
N VAL A 506 -4.55 52.08 -20.59
CA VAL A 506 -5.80 52.37 -21.33
C VAL A 506 -6.70 53.28 -20.50
N TYR A 507 -6.90 52.97 -19.21
CA TYR A 507 -7.71 53.80 -18.29
C TYR A 507 -7.17 55.25 -18.20
N LYS A 508 -5.85 55.40 -17.98
CA LYS A 508 -5.20 56.71 -17.92
C LYS A 508 -5.30 57.46 -19.25
N SER A 509 -5.12 56.79 -20.37
CA SER A 509 -5.26 57.37 -21.71
C SER A 509 -6.68 57.83 -22.00
N CYS A 510 -7.69 57.00 -21.66
CA CYS A 510 -9.10 57.38 -21.77
C CYS A 510 -9.45 58.55 -20.86
N ALA A 511 -9.02 58.53 -19.59
CA ALA A 511 -9.27 59.59 -18.62
C ALA A 511 -8.61 60.91 -19.07
N TYR A 512 -7.38 60.85 -19.62
CA TYR A 512 -6.71 62.01 -20.21
C TYR A 512 -7.45 62.54 -21.43
N GLY A 513 -7.88 61.67 -22.36
CA GLY A 513 -8.69 62.02 -23.51
C GLY A 513 -10.01 62.69 -23.14
N CYS A 514 -10.76 62.10 -22.18
CA CYS A 514 -11.99 62.68 -21.65
C CYS A 514 -11.79 64.05 -21.01
N ARG A 515 -10.72 64.24 -20.20
CA ARG A 515 -10.40 65.54 -19.62
C ARG A 515 -10.09 66.58 -20.68
N LYS A 516 -9.40 66.21 -21.76
CA LYS A 516 -9.06 67.10 -22.86
C LYS A 516 -10.30 67.47 -23.72
N CYS A 517 -11.16 66.54 -23.98
CA CYS A 517 -12.38 66.72 -24.76
C CYS A 517 -13.50 67.47 -23.99
N PHE A 518 -13.66 67.22 -22.70
CA PHE A 518 -14.77 67.78 -21.90
C PHE A 518 -14.35 68.82 -20.90
N GLY A 519 -13.06 69.00 -20.61
CA GLY A 519 -12.52 70.07 -19.71
C GLY A 519 -12.34 71.42 -20.32
N GLY A 520 -12.65 71.59 -21.63
CA GLY A 520 -12.41 72.85 -22.39
C GLY A 520 -13.53 73.92 -22.32
N LYS A 521 -14.63 73.69 -21.58
CA LYS A 521 -15.70 74.72 -21.46
C LYS A 521 -15.87 75.14 -20.00
N GLY A 522 -15.23 76.29 -19.64
CA GLY A 522 -15.46 76.90 -18.32
C GLY A 522 -14.49 77.98 -17.85
N ARG A 523 -13.82 78.69 -18.77
CA ARG A 523 -13.16 79.96 -18.38
C ARG A 523 -14.11 81.14 -18.68
N VAL A 524 -15.06 81.35 -17.78
CA VAL A 524 -15.81 82.60 -17.76
C VAL A 524 -14.84 83.72 -17.40
N LYS A 525 -14.56 84.66 -18.38
CA LYS A 525 -13.87 85.89 -18.14
C LYS A 525 -14.69 86.74 -17.15
N LYS A 526 -14.20 86.96 -15.91
CA LYS A 526 -14.73 87.98 -15.02
C LYS A 526 -14.36 89.35 -15.63
N SER A 527 -15.39 90.05 -16.11
CA SER A 527 -15.34 91.47 -16.55
C SER A 527 -15.04 92.32 -15.34
N HIS A 528 -13.95 93.07 -15.43
CA HIS A 528 -13.64 94.20 -14.53
C HIS A 528 -14.64 95.33 -14.79
N LYS A 529 -15.55 95.60 -13.88
CA LYS A 529 -16.25 96.91 -13.82
C LYS A 529 -15.36 97.91 -13.13
N SER A 530 -14.90 98.89 -13.94
CA SER A 530 -14.31 100.13 -13.48
C SER A 530 -15.38 100.93 -12.73
N LYS A 531 -15.12 101.40 -11.51
CA LYS A 531 -15.84 102.51 -10.82
C LYS A 531 -15.07 103.77 -11.01
N THR A 532 -15.71 104.73 -11.75
CA THR A 532 -15.39 106.15 -11.71
C THR A 532 -16.45 106.79 -10.80
N HIS A 533 -15.95 107.67 -9.88
CA HIS A 533 -16.51 108.59 -8.88
C HIS A 533 -17.04 108.03 -7.59
#